data_71637381d68669d3275da1b534e705fc
#
_entry.id   71637381d68669d3275da1b534e705fc
#
_cell.length_a   1.000
_cell.length_b   1.000
_cell.length_c   1.000
_cell.angle_alpha   90.00
_cell.angle_beta   90.00
_cell.angle_gamma   90.00
#
_symmetry.space_group_name_H-M   'P 1'
#
loop_
_entity.id
_entity.type
_entity.pdbx_description
1 polymer ?
#
loop_
_entity_poly.entity_id
_entity_poly.type
_entity_poly.pdbx_seq_one_letter_code
_entity_poly.pdbx_strand_id
1 'polypeptide(L)'
;MKAWEMAQDVYNNAQPVIRSEEEQTWTDNVDVSAFYDDNLSLDWGSNVPGSGAPEKIMVAAVQALENRGYRVSEKGYRLLKEGLQANEKKDFVKLHQISALMRRELAEAEKDETSSYWDYTVYHSFEQYREKVQFPEAVPVNVESEEFKEQIRASWTAQLVGGAMGTMVEGYTFQNLKKAFGDVTGYLREPNTYNDDITFELAFLDAFSEKGYEVTSEDIALSWVGLIPCGWSAEELAIRNIKNGIFPPESGTYRNPFNEWIGAQMRAGICGMVAPGDPCLAAELAWKDGEVSHAANGILGEVFNAVMTSMAFVESDIKTIVKNAISMIPEDSEYYSVVSFAWKCCEEQKTWEEALLLCQEKYKRYNWIHAYPNACCEIIALYYGEGDFQKTLHIITMCGI
;
A
#
# COMPACT_ATOMS: atom_id res chain seq x y z
N MET A 1 31.71 -29.92 -2.54
CA MET A 1 31.96 -29.53 -3.96
C MET A 1 31.93 -28.03 -4.03
N LYS A 2 32.92 -27.38 -4.59
CA LYS A 2 32.96 -25.94 -4.80
C LYS A 2 32.16 -25.58 -6.06
N ALA A 3 31.70 -24.34 -6.18
CA ALA A 3 30.88 -23.90 -7.32
C ALA A 3 31.56 -24.16 -8.68
N TRP A 4 32.89 -23.93 -8.79
CA TRP A 4 33.62 -24.21 -10.02
C TRP A 4 33.67 -25.71 -10.36
N GLU A 5 33.70 -26.60 -9.36
CA GLU A 5 33.64 -28.05 -9.56
C GLU A 5 32.27 -28.47 -10.11
N MET A 6 31.17 -27.87 -9.55
CA MET A 6 29.82 -28.07 -10.06
C MET A 6 29.69 -27.60 -11.52
N ALA A 7 30.18 -26.40 -11.81
CA ALA A 7 30.17 -25.86 -13.19
C ALA A 7 30.98 -26.73 -14.15
N GLN A 8 32.14 -27.22 -13.70
CA GLN A 8 32.99 -28.11 -14.52
C GLN A 8 32.30 -29.46 -14.76
N ASP A 9 31.60 -29.99 -13.78
CA ASP A 9 30.85 -31.24 -13.90
C ASP A 9 29.73 -31.12 -14.95
N VAL A 10 28.94 -30.03 -14.85
CA VAL A 10 27.90 -29.72 -15.85
C VAL A 10 28.50 -29.61 -17.24
N TYR A 11 29.59 -28.87 -17.38
CA TYR A 11 30.27 -28.68 -18.68
C TYR A 11 30.82 -29.99 -19.26
N ASN A 12 31.49 -30.79 -18.47
CA ASN A 12 32.08 -32.06 -18.88
C ASN A 12 31.05 -33.13 -19.27
N ASN A 13 29.86 -33.10 -18.67
CA ASN A 13 28.79 -34.05 -18.93
C ASN A 13 27.82 -33.59 -20.01
N ALA A 14 27.94 -32.35 -20.49
CA ALA A 14 27.08 -31.81 -21.54
C ALA A 14 27.26 -32.59 -22.87
N GLN A 15 26.13 -33.00 -23.43
CA GLN A 15 26.12 -33.66 -24.73
C GLN A 15 25.73 -32.67 -25.81
N PRO A 16 26.55 -32.51 -26.86
CA PRO A 16 26.21 -31.62 -27.98
C PRO A 16 24.95 -32.10 -28.68
N VAL A 17 24.01 -31.18 -28.91
CA VAL A 17 22.83 -31.43 -29.73
C VAL A 17 22.70 -30.34 -30.79
N ILE A 18 22.22 -30.71 -31.97
CA ILE A 18 21.86 -29.75 -33.02
C ILE A 18 20.39 -29.45 -32.82
N ARG A 19 20.08 -28.23 -32.36
CA ARG A 19 18.70 -27.77 -32.22
C ARG A 19 18.12 -27.38 -33.57
N SER A 20 16.82 -27.63 -33.73
CA SER A 20 16.07 -27.07 -34.86
C SER A 20 15.97 -25.55 -34.74
N GLU A 21 15.57 -24.87 -35.79
CA GLU A 21 15.35 -23.43 -35.78
C GLU A 21 14.28 -23.04 -34.76
N GLU A 22 13.26 -23.89 -34.58
CA GLU A 22 12.16 -23.72 -33.63
C GLU A 22 12.59 -23.90 -32.17
N GLU A 23 13.67 -24.64 -31.91
CA GLU A 23 14.21 -24.88 -30.55
C GLU A 23 15.27 -23.87 -30.11
N GLN A 24 15.54 -22.84 -30.92
CA GLN A 24 16.55 -21.83 -30.60
C GLN A 24 15.97 -20.79 -29.65
N THR A 25 16.60 -20.65 -28.47
CA THR A 25 16.15 -19.72 -27.39
C THR A 25 16.16 -18.25 -27.80
N TRP A 26 16.91 -17.86 -28.86
CA TRP A 26 16.89 -16.47 -29.35
C TRP A 26 15.58 -16.08 -30.04
N THR A 27 14.82 -17.04 -30.57
CA THR A 27 13.50 -16.81 -31.17
C THR A 27 12.48 -16.43 -30.09
N ASP A 28 12.61 -16.98 -28.87
CA ASP A 28 11.74 -16.70 -27.74
C ASP A 28 11.92 -15.26 -27.19
N ASN A 29 13.03 -14.60 -27.56
CA ASN A 29 13.29 -13.22 -27.13
C ASN A 29 12.33 -12.18 -27.72
N VAL A 30 11.62 -12.49 -28.80
CA VAL A 30 10.59 -11.59 -29.35
C VAL A 30 9.45 -11.42 -28.35
N ASP A 31 8.96 -12.52 -27.77
CA ASP A 31 7.90 -12.50 -26.76
C ASP A 31 8.39 -11.85 -25.44
N VAL A 32 9.64 -12.14 -25.05
CA VAL A 32 10.27 -11.50 -23.89
C VAL A 32 10.42 -10.01 -24.10
N SER A 33 10.81 -9.55 -25.29
CA SER A 33 10.92 -8.11 -25.60
C SER A 33 9.58 -7.42 -25.55
N ALA A 34 8.53 -8.02 -26.11
CA ALA A 34 7.16 -7.50 -26.05
C ALA A 34 6.67 -7.38 -24.59
N PHE A 35 6.93 -8.39 -23.76
CA PHE A 35 6.61 -8.36 -22.34
C PHE A 35 7.30 -7.20 -21.59
N TYR A 36 8.58 -6.94 -21.86
CA TYR A 36 9.29 -5.81 -21.26
C TYR A 36 8.77 -4.46 -21.73
N ASP A 37 8.44 -4.31 -23.00
CA ASP A 37 7.87 -3.10 -23.56
C ASP A 37 6.47 -2.80 -22.98
N ASP A 38 5.62 -3.83 -22.86
CA ASP A 38 4.29 -3.71 -22.28
C ASP A 38 4.37 -3.33 -20.80
N ASN A 39 5.22 -3.99 -20.00
CA ASN A 39 5.42 -3.64 -18.59
C ASN A 39 5.96 -2.21 -18.43
N LEU A 40 6.90 -1.80 -19.29
CA LEU A 40 7.41 -0.43 -19.26
C LEU A 40 6.31 0.58 -19.60
N SER A 41 5.43 0.24 -20.55
CA SER A 41 4.30 1.06 -20.93
C SER A 41 3.32 1.28 -19.77
N LEU A 42 3.14 0.27 -18.89
CA LEU A 42 2.32 0.41 -17.69
C LEU A 42 2.86 1.46 -16.71
N ASP A 43 4.19 1.58 -16.56
CA ASP A 43 4.79 2.64 -15.73
C ASP A 43 4.39 4.07 -16.19
N TRP A 44 4.05 4.24 -17.48
CA TRP A 44 3.81 5.55 -18.08
C TRP A 44 2.34 5.85 -18.42
N GLY A 45 1.49 4.85 -18.49
CA GLY A 45 0.13 5.03 -18.95
C GLY A 45 -0.80 3.87 -18.64
N SER A 46 -0.73 3.33 -17.43
CA SER A 46 -1.67 2.30 -16.95
C SER A 46 -3.04 2.86 -16.60
N ASN A 47 -3.97 1.96 -16.50
CA ASN A 47 -5.25 2.17 -15.83
C ASN A 47 -5.32 1.24 -14.62
N VAL A 48 -6.05 1.64 -13.58
CA VAL A 48 -6.37 0.79 -12.43
C VAL A 48 -7.11 -0.46 -12.92
N PRO A 49 -6.62 -1.67 -12.61
CA PRO A 49 -7.14 -2.90 -13.24
C PRO A 49 -8.64 -3.14 -13.05
N GLY A 50 -9.17 -2.79 -11.89
CA GLY A 50 -10.58 -3.00 -11.53
C GLY A 50 -11.50 -1.94 -12.13
N SER A 51 -11.20 -0.68 -11.89
CA SER A 51 -12.06 0.47 -12.23
C SER A 51 -11.79 1.02 -13.64
N GLY A 52 -10.60 0.83 -14.19
CA GLY A 52 -10.16 1.48 -15.42
C GLY A 52 -9.82 2.96 -15.27
N ALA A 53 -9.74 3.47 -14.03
CA ALA A 53 -9.31 4.85 -13.78
C ALA A 53 -7.90 5.09 -14.35
N PRO A 54 -7.64 6.24 -15.01
CA PRO A 54 -6.33 6.50 -15.58
C PRO A 54 -5.28 6.68 -14.50
N GLU A 55 -4.15 6.00 -14.67
CA GLU A 55 -3.01 6.09 -13.79
C GLU A 55 -1.72 6.32 -14.58
N LYS A 56 -0.77 7.00 -13.99
CA LYS A 56 0.55 7.27 -14.56
C LYS A 56 1.58 7.14 -13.46
N ILE A 57 2.00 5.91 -13.22
CA ILE A 57 2.86 5.60 -12.06
C ILE A 57 4.17 6.40 -12.04
N MET A 58 4.74 6.73 -13.19
CA MET A 58 5.95 7.55 -13.25
C MET A 58 5.69 9.03 -12.88
N VAL A 59 4.52 9.58 -13.21
CA VAL A 59 4.08 10.90 -12.73
C VAL A 59 3.85 10.87 -11.23
N ALA A 60 3.18 9.82 -10.76
CA ALA A 60 2.89 9.60 -9.35
C ALA A 60 4.18 9.41 -8.52
N ALA A 61 5.24 8.81 -9.08
CA ALA A 61 6.54 8.70 -8.42
C ALA A 61 7.21 10.05 -8.16
N VAL A 62 7.11 10.99 -9.12
CA VAL A 62 7.56 12.38 -8.93
C VAL A 62 6.76 13.04 -7.80
N GLN A 63 5.45 12.97 -7.88
CA GLN A 63 4.53 13.53 -6.88
C GLN A 63 4.82 12.97 -5.48
N ALA A 64 4.94 11.65 -5.36
CA ALA A 64 5.20 10.97 -4.08
C ALA A 64 6.52 11.43 -3.46
N LEU A 65 7.57 11.57 -4.26
CA LEU A 65 8.87 12.02 -3.79
C LEU A 65 8.84 13.49 -3.33
N GLU A 66 8.13 14.36 -4.07
CA GLU A 66 7.95 15.77 -3.68
C GLU A 66 7.08 15.91 -2.43
N ASN A 67 6.07 15.06 -2.25
CA ASN A 67 5.26 15.02 -1.04
C ASN A 67 6.09 14.65 0.21
N ARG A 68 7.15 13.88 0.03
CA ARG A 68 8.11 13.52 1.09
C ARG A 68 9.24 14.54 1.28
N GLY A 69 9.07 15.75 0.78
CA GLY A 69 10.02 16.85 0.99
C GLY A 69 11.30 16.77 0.17
N TYR A 70 11.27 16.08 -0.98
CA TYR A 70 12.36 16.12 -1.95
C TYR A 70 11.99 16.98 -3.16
N ARG A 71 12.98 17.42 -3.90
CA ARG A 71 12.80 18.25 -5.09
C ARG A 71 13.32 17.53 -6.31
N VAL A 72 12.41 17.26 -7.26
CA VAL A 72 12.80 16.75 -8.57
C VAL A 72 13.31 17.89 -9.44
N SER A 73 14.43 17.69 -10.14
CA SER A 73 15.08 18.71 -10.94
C SER A 73 14.26 19.11 -12.18
N GLU A 74 14.54 20.29 -12.76
CA GLU A 74 13.97 20.67 -14.06
C GLU A 74 14.27 19.65 -15.17
N LYS A 75 15.41 18.96 -15.08
CA LYS A 75 15.77 17.88 -15.98
C LYS A 75 14.82 16.69 -15.78
N GLY A 76 14.48 16.33 -14.54
CA GLY A 76 13.49 15.31 -14.22
C GLY A 76 12.13 15.62 -14.86
N TYR A 77 11.65 16.85 -14.72
CA TYR A 77 10.39 17.28 -15.36
C TYR A 77 10.44 17.25 -16.89
N ARG A 78 11.58 17.58 -17.51
CA ARG A 78 11.75 17.43 -18.98
C ARG A 78 11.68 15.95 -19.37
N LEU A 79 12.39 15.05 -18.65
CA LEU A 79 12.35 13.62 -18.87
C LEU A 79 10.94 13.04 -18.70
N LEU A 80 10.21 13.51 -17.70
CA LEU A 80 8.82 13.11 -17.46
C LEU A 80 7.94 13.44 -18.68
N LYS A 81 8.03 14.66 -19.19
CA LYS A 81 7.29 15.08 -20.39
C LYS A 81 7.70 14.28 -21.64
N GLU A 82 8.97 14.06 -21.82
CA GLU A 82 9.49 13.29 -22.97
C GLU A 82 9.08 11.81 -22.90
N GLY A 83 9.06 11.21 -21.69
CA GLY A 83 8.61 9.84 -21.45
C GLY A 83 7.13 9.65 -21.78
N LEU A 84 6.26 10.56 -21.33
CA LEU A 84 4.85 10.55 -21.69
C LEU A 84 4.64 10.60 -23.22
N GLN A 85 5.40 11.45 -23.93
CA GLN A 85 5.33 11.55 -25.38
C GLN A 85 5.87 10.28 -26.08
N ALA A 86 6.95 9.68 -25.56
CA ALA A 86 7.50 8.44 -26.09
C ALA A 86 6.52 7.27 -25.92
N ASN A 87 5.87 7.17 -24.77
CA ASN A 87 4.84 6.17 -24.51
C ASN A 87 3.62 6.33 -25.44
N GLU A 88 3.12 7.54 -25.63
CA GLU A 88 2.02 7.83 -26.56
C GLU A 88 2.36 7.41 -28.00
N LYS A 89 3.61 7.60 -28.43
CA LYS A 89 4.10 7.23 -29.74
C LYS A 89 4.55 5.77 -29.87
N LYS A 90 4.55 5.02 -28.76
CA LYS A 90 5.11 3.66 -28.69
C LYS A 90 6.58 3.58 -29.14
N ASP A 91 7.35 4.64 -28.86
CA ASP A 91 8.79 4.66 -29.09
C ASP A 91 9.50 4.01 -27.89
N PHE A 92 9.48 2.68 -27.87
CA PHE A 92 9.98 1.88 -26.76
C PHE A 92 11.49 2.04 -26.55
N VAL A 93 12.27 2.20 -27.62
CA VAL A 93 13.72 2.44 -27.48
C VAL A 93 13.97 3.71 -26.66
N LYS A 94 13.32 4.80 -27.03
CA LYS A 94 13.42 6.06 -26.29
C LYS A 94 12.82 5.96 -24.89
N LEU A 95 11.72 5.25 -24.74
CA LEU A 95 11.03 5.07 -23.46
C LEU A 95 11.90 4.33 -22.44
N HIS A 96 12.60 3.26 -22.83
CA HIS A 96 13.57 2.56 -21.98
C HIS A 96 14.70 3.49 -21.52
N GLN A 97 15.27 4.28 -22.45
CA GLN A 97 16.33 5.22 -22.13
C GLN A 97 15.86 6.30 -21.11
N ILE A 98 14.69 6.90 -21.37
CA ILE A 98 14.11 7.92 -20.50
C ILE A 98 13.78 7.33 -19.14
N SER A 99 13.19 6.13 -19.07
CA SER A 99 12.83 5.48 -17.80
C SER A 99 14.07 5.24 -16.93
N ALA A 100 15.17 4.79 -17.51
CA ALA A 100 16.42 4.63 -16.78
C ALA A 100 16.96 5.96 -16.25
N LEU A 101 16.92 7.02 -17.07
CA LEU A 101 17.33 8.36 -16.64
C LEU A 101 16.39 8.93 -15.57
N MET A 102 15.09 8.73 -15.72
CA MET A 102 14.10 9.20 -14.74
C MET A 102 14.27 8.52 -13.38
N ARG A 103 14.45 7.19 -13.35
CA ARG A 103 14.73 6.46 -12.11
C ARG A 103 16.00 6.94 -11.42
N ARG A 104 17.02 7.37 -12.18
CA ARG A 104 18.22 8.00 -11.60
C ARG A 104 17.91 9.37 -11.02
N GLU A 105 17.18 10.23 -11.73
CA GLU A 105 16.77 11.56 -11.21
C GLU A 105 15.97 11.43 -9.90
N LEU A 106 15.06 10.45 -9.82
CA LEU A 106 14.30 10.19 -8.58
C LEU A 106 15.22 9.72 -7.44
N ALA A 107 16.20 8.86 -7.74
CA ALA A 107 17.14 8.34 -6.75
C ALA A 107 18.15 9.40 -6.25
N GLU A 108 18.42 10.42 -7.04
CA GLU A 108 19.38 11.50 -6.76
C GLU A 108 18.67 12.82 -6.36
N ALA A 109 17.34 12.78 -6.16
CA ALA A 109 16.58 13.97 -5.78
C ALA A 109 17.06 14.54 -4.45
N GLU A 110 17.26 15.85 -4.41
CA GLU A 110 17.76 16.55 -3.23
C GLU A 110 16.63 16.86 -2.24
N LYS A 111 16.96 16.86 -0.96
CA LYS A 111 16.06 17.32 0.09
C LYS A 111 15.67 18.78 -0.17
N ASP A 112 14.38 19.09 -0.12
CA ASP A 112 13.89 20.47 -0.11
C ASP A 112 13.71 20.94 1.34
N GLU A 113 14.71 21.65 1.84
CA GLU A 113 14.73 22.17 3.21
C GLU A 113 13.57 23.15 3.50
N THR A 114 12.84 23.59 2.48
CA THR A 114 11.67 24.48 2.64
C THR A 114 10.34 23.73 2.70
N SER A 115 10.38 22.42 2.51
CA SER A 115 9.17 21.59 2.57
C SER A 115 8.66 21.45 4.00
N SER A 116 7.35 21.65 4.19
CA SER A 116 6.69 21.44 5.47
C SER A 116 6.73 19.97 5.95
N TYR A 117 7.08 19.03 5.09
CA TYR A 117 7.30 17.64 5.48
C TYR A 117 8.34 17.52 6.61
N TRP A 118 9.38 18.36 6.57
CA TRP A 118 10.47 18.36 7.55
C TRP A 118 10.15 19.11 8.86
N ASP A 119 8.96 19.71 8.96
CA ASP A 119 8.45 20.28 10.21
C ASP A 119 7.96 19.19 11.18
N TYR A 120 7.76 17.97 10.67
CA TYR A 120 7.29 16.81 11.42
C TYR A 120 8.42 15.83 11.75
N THR A 121 8.21 15.05 12.81
CA THR A 121 9.10 13.96 13.17
C THR A 121 8.81 12.74 12.31
N VAL A 122 9.88 12.18 11.70
CA VAL A 122 9.83 10.94 10.93
C VAL A 122 10.36 9.80 11.79
N TYR A 123 9.54 8.78 12.00
CA TYR A 123 9.88 7.60 12.80
C TYR A 123 10.46 6.50 11.93
N HIS A 124 11.59 5.92 12.37
CA HIS A 124 12.34 4.93 11.60
C HIS A 124 12.40 3.54 12.26
N SER A 125 11.89 3.40 13.49
CA SER A 125 11.79 2.11 14.18
C SER A 125 10.61 2.08 15.12
N PHE A 126 10.14 0.86 15.41
CA PHE A 126 9.06 0.64 16.38
C PHE A 126 9.39 1.20 17.76
N GLU A 127 10.64 1.08 18.22
CA GLU A 127 11.08 1.60 19.51
C GLU A 127 10.92 3.12 19.59
N GLN A 128 11.35 3.85 18.53
CA GLN A 128 11.19 5.31 18.47
C GLN A 128 9.70 5.70 18.53
N TYR A 129 8.86 5.02 17.79
CA TYR A 129 7.41 5.21 17.79
C TYR A 129 6.83 4.91 19.18
N ARG A 130 7.11 3.73 19.75
CA ARG A 130 6.58 3.27 21.03
C ARG A 130 6.90 4.20 22.21
N GLU A 131 8.07 4.84 22.21
CA GLU A 131 8.46 5.80 23.24
C GLU A 131 7.60 7.07 23.26
N LYS A 132 6.86 7.36 22.19
CA LYS A 132 6.06 8.58 22.01
C LYS A 132 4.57 8.40 22.30
N VAL A 133 4.09 7.19 22.33
CA VAL A 133 2.67 6.89 22.50
C VAL A 133 2.41 6.08 23.77
N GLN A 134 1.19 6.19 24.27
CA GLN A 134 0.73 5.38 25.41
C GLN A 134 -0.34 4.42 24.93
N PHE A 135 -0.09 3.15 25.13
CA PHE A 135 -1.08 2.11 24.85
C PHE A 135 -1.95 1.85 26.07
N PRO A 136 -3.26 1.58 25.89
CA PRO A 136 -4.08 1.05 26.97
C PRO A 136 -3.58 -0.35 27.37
N GLU A 137 -3.97 -0.78 28.58
CA GLU A 137 -3.71 -2.15 28.99
C GLU A 137 -4.45 -3.13 28.08
N ALA A 138 -3.78 -4.25 27.73
CA ALA A 138 -4.39 -5.29 26.92
C ALA A 138 -5.60 -5.91 27.63
N VAL A 139 -6.68 -6.08 26.90
CA VAL A 139 -7.89 -6.75 27.36
C VAL A 139 -7.87 -8.19 26.86
N PRO A 140 -7.78 -9.20 27.75
CA PRO A 140 -7.70 -10.59 27.31
C PRO A 140 -8.95 -11.03 26.54
N VAL A 141 -8.76 -11.62 25.36
CA VAL A 141 -9.82 -12.23 24.55
C VAL A 141 -9.69 -13.74 24.56
N ASN A 142 -10.81 -14.43 24.73
CA ASN A 142 -10.82 -15.90 24.64
C ASN A 142 -10.90 -16.34 23.17
N VAL A 143 -9.74 -16.61 22.57
CA VAL A 143 -9.63 -16.98 21.16
C VAL A 143 -10.27 -18.33 20.79
N GLU A 144 -10.60 -19.18 21.79
CA GLU A 144 -11.30 -20.45 21.58
C GLU A 144 -12.84 -20.27 21.59
N SER A 145 -13.35 -19.10 21.95
CA SER A 145 -14.78 -18.85 22.04
C SER A 145 -15.43 -18.81 20.65
N GLU A 146 -16.71 -19.18 20.59
CA GLU A 146 -17.48 -19.05 19.36
C GLU A 146 -17.69 -17.56 18.98
N GLU A 147 -17.77 -16.68 19.95
CA GLU A 147 -17.85 -15.24 19.74
C GLU A 147 -16.64 -14.72 18.97
N PHE A 148 -15.42 -15.06 19.40
CA PHE A 148 -14.20 -14.68 18.70
C PHE A 148 -14.17 -15.24 17.26
N LYS A 149 -14.54 -16.50 17.06
CA LYS A 149 -14.60 -17.11 15.73
C LYS A 149 -15.59 -16.40 14.81
N GLU A 150 -16.74 -15.94 15.33
CA GLU A 150 -17.69 -15.14 14.57
C GLU A 150 -17.15 -13.74 14.25
N GLN A 151 -16.43 -13.09 15.17
CA GLN A 151 -15.77 -11.81 14.94
C GLN A 151 -14.72 -11.94 13.82
N ILE A 152 -13.89 -13.00 13.84
CA ILE A 152 -12.91 -13.27 12.77
C ILE A 152 -13.61 -13.49 11.42
N ARG A 153 -14.70 -14.29 11.37
CA ARG A 153 -15.48 -14.47 10.13
C ARG A 153 -16.05 -13.16 9.63
N ALA A 154 -16.58 -12.33 10.53
CA ALA A 154 -17.12 -11.02 10.20
C ALA A 154 -16.02 -10.10 9.63
N SER A 155 -14.83 -10.08 10.25
CA SER A 155 -13.68 -9.29 9.79
C SER A 155 -13.26 -9.68 8.37
N TRP A 156 -13.04 -10.96 8.11
CA TRP A 156 -12.72 -11.46 6.76
C TRP A 156 -13.83 -11.17 5.74
N THR A 157 -15.09 -11.37 6.14
CA THR A 157 -16.24 -11.11 5.25
C THR A 157 -16.32 -9.62 4.91
N ALA A 158 -16.10 -8.76 5.89
CA ALA A 158 -16.14 -7.30 5.69
C ALA A 158 -15.06 -6.83 4.71
N GLN A 159 -13.82 -7.32 4.87
CA GLN A 159 -12.73 -7.02 3.95
C GLN A 159 -13.01 -7.49 2.53
N LEU A 160 -13.45 -8.75 2.36
CA LEU A 160 -13.81 -9.29 1.04
C LEU A 160 -14.93 -8.49 0.37
N VAL A 161 -15.95 -8.11 1.12
CA VAL A 161 -17.08 -7.30 0.60
C VAL A 161 -16.62 -5.89 0.27
N GLY A 162 -15.80 -5.28 1.14
CA GLY A 162 -15.23 -3.94 0.95
C GLY A 162 -14.39 -3.86 -0.32
N GLY A 163 -13.39 -4.73 -0.47
CA GLY A 163 -12.55 -4.78 -1.65
C GLY A 163 -13.33 -5.07 -2.94
N ALA A 164 -14.34 -5.95 -2.85
CA ALA A 164 -15.23 -6.22 -4.00
C ALA A 164 -16.07 -5.00 -4.41
N MET A 165 -16.46 -4.15 -3.47
CA MET A 165 -17.17 -2.90 -3.79
C MET A 165 -16.24 -1.81 -4.31
N GLY A 166 -15.03 -1.68 -3.76
CA GLY A 166 -14.02 -0.71 -4.15
C GLY A 166 -13.54 -0.91 -5.59
N THR A 167 -13.34 -2.14 -6.02
CA THR A 167 -12.74 -2.54 -7.31
C THR A 167 -13.22 -1.71 -8.52
N MET A 168 -14.49 -1.32 -8.58
CA MET A 168 -15.06 -0.59 -9.74
C MET A 168 -15.03 0.92 -9.59
N VAL A 169 -14.65 1.44 -8.43
CA VAL A 169 -14.74 2.88 -8.11
C VAL A 169 -13.40 3.52 -7.80
N GLU A 170 -12.38 2.73 -7.54
CA GLU A 170 -11.03 3.19 -7.22
C GLU A 170 -10.50 4.21 -8.22
N GLY A 171 -9.86 5.26 -7.72
CA GLY A 171 -9.22 6.29 -8.51
C GLY A 171 -10.16 7.32 -9.14
N TYR A 172 -11.46 7.25 -8.85
CA TYR A 172 -12.43 8.25 -9.28
C TYR A 172 -12.84 9.18 -8.14
N THR A 173 -13.11 10.44 -8.45
CA THR A 173 -13.62 11.39 -7.47
C THR A 173 -15.09 11.12 -7.13
N PHE A 174 -15.50 11.47 -5.91
CA PHE A 174 -16.89 11.43 -5.49
C PHE A 174 -17.85 12.05 -6.53
N GLN A 175 -17.48 13.20 -7.07
CA GLN A 175 -18.33 13.92 -8.05
C GLN A 175 -18.51 13.11 -9.34
N ASN A 176 -17.46 12.44 -9.79
CA ASN A 176 -17.51 11.62 -10.99
C ASN A 176 -18.32 10.34 -10.75
N LEU A 177 -18.14 9.70 -9.59
CA LEU A 177 -18.92 8.52 -9.19
C LEU A 177 -20.41 8.88 -9.07
N LYS A 178 -20.73 9.94 -8.36
CA LYS A 178 -22.11 10.42 -8.20
C LYS A 178 -22.79 10.74 -9.53
N LYS A 179 -22.03 11.35 -10.45
CA LYS A 179 -22.54 11.67 -11.80
C LYS A 179 -22.76 10.42 -12.65
N ALA A 180 -21.88 9.42 -12.56
CA ALA A 180 -21.91 8.24 -13.41
C ALA A 180 -22.90 7.18 -12.91
N PHE A 181 -22.96 6.96 -11.60
CA PHE A 181 -23.66 5.82 -10.99
C PHE A 181 -24.75 6.24 -9.99
N GLY A 182 -24.81 7.51 -9.57
CA GLY A 182 -25.63 7.93 -8.44
C GLY A 182 -25.03 7.47 -7.12
N ASP A 183 -25.88 6.98 -6.20
CA ASP A 183 -25.45 6.40 -4.94
C ASP A 183 -25.15 4.90 -5.14
N VAL A 184 -23.90 4.52 -4.89
CA VAL A 184 -23.47 3.12 -4.99
C VAL A 184 -23.74 2.43 -3.64
N THR A 185 -24.65 1.46 -3.64
CA THR A 185 -25.07 0.72 -2.43
C THR A 185 -24.91 -0.80 -2.55
N GLY A 186 -24.23 -1.24 -3.58
CA GLY A 186 -23.97 -2.66 -3.88
C GLY A 186 -22.96 -2.79 -5.01
N TYR A 187 -22.62 -4.01 -5.37
CA TYR A 187 -21.68 -4.26 -6.45
C TYR A 187 -22.17 -3.68 -7.78
N LEU A 188 -21.31 -2.91 -8.43
CA LEU A 188 -21.58 -2.40 -9.78
C LEU A 188 -21.41 -3.50 -10.84
N ARG A 189 -20.62 -4.50 -10.51
CA ARG A 189 -20.36 -5.67 -11.34
C ARG A 189 -19.95 -6.84 -10.44
N GLU A 190 -20.09 -8.07 -10.91
CA GLU A 190 -19.56 -9.26 -10.25
C GLU A 190 -18.04 -9.09 -10.04
N PRO A 191 -17.54 -9.19 -8.80
CA PRO A 191 -16.11 -9.06 -8.51
C PRO A 191 -15.35 -10.25 -9.10
N ASN A 192 -14.33 -10.00 -9.90
CA ASN A 192 -13.53 -11.03 -10.55
C ASN A 192 -12.06 -10.65 -10.70
N THR A 193 -11.60 -9.66 -9.95
CA THR A 193 -10.20 -9.24 -9.96
C THR A 193 -9.44 -9.83 -8.80
N TYR A 194 -8.13 -9.86 -8.94
CA TYR A 194 -7.19 -10.10 -7.86
C TYR A 194 -7.33 -8.98 -6.81
N ASN A 195 -7.35 -9.37 -5.54
CA ASN A 195 -7.39 -8.46 -4.40
C ASN A 195 -6.04 -8.54 -3.67
N ASP A 196 -5.29 -7.46 -3.71
CA ASP A 196 -3.97 -7.36 -3.07
C ASP A 196 -4.07 -7.22 -1.55
N ASP A 197 -5.04 -6.47 -1.00
CA ASP A 197 -5.25 -6.37 0.44
C ASP A 197 -5.21 -7.75 1.11
N ILE A 198 -6.08 -8.64 0.65
CA ILE A 198 -6.20 -10.00 1.19
C ILE A 198 -4.95 -10.85 0.90
N THR A 199 -4.33 -10.67 -0.25
CA THR A 199 -3.18 -11.50 -0.63
C THR A 199 -1.96 -11.22 0.25
N PHE A 200 -1.70 -9.96 0.57
CA PHE A 200 -0.63 -9.59 1.47
C PHE A 200 -0.91 -10.04 2.91
N GLU A 201 -2.16 -9.97 3.38
CA GLU A 201 -2.57 -10.54 4.68
C GLU A 201 -2.38 -12.05 4.75
N LEU A 202 -2.68 -12.79 3.68
CA LEU A 202 -2.44 -14.23 3.62
C LEU A 202 -0.95 -14.59 3.65
N ALA A 203 -0.10 -13.77 3.02
CA ALA A 203 1.35 -13.94 3.08
C ALA A 203 1.91 -13.63 4.48
N PHE A 204 1.35 -12.63 5.18
CA PHE A 204 1.64 -12.41 6.59
C PHE A 204 1.26 -13.62 7.44
N LEU A 205 0.04 -14.17 7.25
CA LEU A 205 -0.42 -15.36 7.98
C LEU A 205 0.42 -16.58 7.74
N ASP A 206 0.96 -16.76 6.54
CA ASP A 206 1.89 -17.85 6.23
C ASP A 206 3.13 -17.76 7.14
N ALA A 207 3.81 -16.63 7.19
CA ALA A 207 4.93 -16.38 8.06
C ALA A 207 4.55 -16.51 9.55
N PHE A 208 3.40 -15.91 9.94
CA PHE A 208 2.92 -15.95 11.32
C PHE A 208 2.55 -17.36 11.77
N SER A 209 2.01 -18.21 10.89
CA SER A 209 1.68 -19.60 11.21
C SER A 209 2.90 -20.43 11.60
N GLU A 210 4.07 -20.09 11.09
CA GLU A 210 5.33 -20.78 11.40
C GLU A 210 6.04 -20.22 12.63
N LYS A 211 5.97 -18.89 12.83
CA LYS A 211 6.78 -18.17 13.83
C LYS A 211 5.96 -17.64 15.01
N GLY A 212 4.64 -17.56 14.89
CA GLY A 212 3.81 -16.90 15.89
C GLY A 212 4.22 -15.45 16.09
N TYR A 213 4.19 -14.98 17.32
CA TYR A 213 4.55 -13.59 17.66
C TYR A 213 6.06 -13.28 17.53
N GLU A 214 6.89 -14.29 17.34
CA GLU A 214 8.33 -14.11 17.05
C GLU A 214 8.61 -13.82 15.57
N VAL A 215 7.56 -13.68 14.75
CA VAL A 215 7.68 -13.33 13.33
C VAL A 215 8.49 -12.05 13.15
N THR A 216 9.37 -12.06 12.15
CA THR A 216 10.20 -10.91 11.78
C THR A 216 9.79 -10.37 10.42
N SER A 217 10.17 -9.14 10.12
CA SER A 217 9.95 -8.53 8.79
C SER A 217 10.65 -9.35 7.68
N GLU A 218 11.76 -10.01 7.98
CA GLU A 218 12.46 -10.90 7.05
C GLU A 218 11.63 -12.16 6.76
N ASP A 219 11.01 -12.79 7.78
CA ASP A 219 10.12 -13.94 7.59
C ASP A 219 8.94 -13.57 6.70
N ILE A 220 8.31 -12.40 6.92
CA ILE A 220 7.20 -11.89 6.11
C ILE A 220 7.67 -11.63 4.67
N ALA A 221 8.83 -11.00 4.49
CA ALA A 221 9.40 -10.74 3.18
C ALA A 221 9.67 -12.02 2.38
N LEU A 222 10.10 -13.08 3.05
CA LEU A 222 10.32 -14.40 2.42
C LEU A 222 9.00 -15.06 1.99
N SER A 223 7.94 -14.96 2.81
CA SER A 223 6.60 -15.38 2.39
C SER A 223 6.11 -14.59 1.17
N TRP A 224 6.34 -13.28 1.12
CA TRP A 224 5.96 -12.46 -0.04
C TRP A 224 6.59 -12.96 -1.33
N VAL A 225 7.90 -13.13 -1.36
CA VAL A 225 8.58 -13.55 -2.60
C VAL A 225 8.31 -15.01 -2.97
N GLY A 226 7.84 -15.80 -2.02
CA GLY A 226 7.41 -17.18 -2.23
C GLY A 226 5.99 -17.31 -2.78
N LEU A 227 5.07 -16.44 -2.37
CA LEU A 227 3.64 -16.57 -2.60
C LEU A 227 3.08 -15.52 -3.56
N ILE A 228 3.69 -14.32 -3.62
CA ILE A 228 3.15 -13.18 -4.39
C ILE A 228 3.96 -13.00 -5.67
N PRO A 229 3.33 -13.19 -6.84
CA PRO A 229 4.04 -13.13 -8.13
C PRO A 229 4.49 -11.71 -8.51
N CYS A 230 3.66 -10.72 -8.21
CA CYS A 230 3.88 -9.30 -8.50
C CYS A 230 3.08 -8.43 -7.53
N GLY A 231 3.50 -7.19 -7.37
CA GLY A 231 2.80 -6.17 -6.62
C GLY A 231 2.52 -4.94 -7.48
N TRP A 232 2.12 -3.86 -6.84
CA TRP A 232 1.96 -2.56 -7.45
C TRP A 232 2.68 -1.50 -6.61
N SER A 233 3.12 -0.39 -7.20
CA SER A 233 3.76 0.74 -6.51
C SER A 233 4.84 0.33 -5.47
N ALA A 234 4.60 0.59 -4.18
CA ALA A 234 5.55 0.34 -3.10
C ALA A 234 5.90 -1.13 -2.94
N GLU A 235 4.90 -2.00 -2.99
CA GLU A 235 5.04 -3.45 -2.84
C GLU A 235 5.82 -4.08 -3.99
N GLU A 236 5.55 -3.62 -5.22
CA GLU A 236 6.29 -4.11 -6.39
C GLU A 236 7.79 -3.77 -6.28
N LEU A 237 8.12 -2.55 -5.83
CA LEU A 237 9.51 -2.16 -5.64
C LEU A 237 10.16 -2.94 -4.49
N ALA A 238 9.43 -3.18 -3.39
CA ALA A 238 9.89 -3.99 -2.28
C ALA A 238 10.16 -5.45 -2.71
N ILE A 239 9.24 -6.08 -3.43
CA ILE A 239 9.42 -7.44 -3.96
C ILE A 239 10.67 -7.51 -4.86
N ARG A 240 10.88 -6.53 -5.73
CA ARG A 240 12.10 -6.45 -6.56
C ARG A 240 13.36 -6.28 -5.71
N ASN A 241 13.32 -5.46 -4.67
CA ASN A 241 14.43 -5.26 -3.74
C ASN A 241 14.77 -6.56 -3.02
N ILE A 242 13.78 -7.25 -2.45
CA ILE A 242 13.97 -8.52 -1.74
C ILE A 242 14.54 -9.59 -2.67
N LYS A 243 14.01 -9.73 -3.89
CA LYS A 243 14.55 -10.64 -4.92
C LYS A 243 15.99 -10.31 -5.33
N ASN A 244 16.44 -9.07 -5.11
CA ASN A 244 17.84 -8.65 -5.31
C ASN A 244 18.69 -8.73 -4.02
N GLY A 245 18.18 -9.32 -2.94
CA GLY A 245 18.89 -9.50 -1.67
C GLY A 245 18.88 -8.27 -0.76
N ILE A 246 18.00 -7.30 -1.01
CA ILE A 246 17.79 -6.13 -0.14
C ILE A 246 16.55 -6.41 0.70
N PHE A 247 16.76 -6.73 1.98
CA PHE A 247 15.72 -7.14 2.92
C PHE A 247 15.18 -5.96 3.75
N PRO A 248 14.03 -6.15 4.48
CA PRO A 248 13.52 -5.13 5.40
C PRO A 248 14.55 -4.69 6.45
N PRO A 249 14.49 -3.43 6.90
CA PRO A 249 13.58 -2.37 6.45
C PRO A 249 14.04 -1.67 5.17
N GLU A 250 15.21 -2.03 4.63
CA GLU A 250 15.80 -1.37 3.46
C GLU A 250 14.98 -1.65 2.18
N SER A 251 14.34 -2.81 2.07
CA SER A 251 13.46 -3.14 0.93
C SER A 251 12.34 -2.13 0.74
N GLY A 252 11.77 -1.61 1.83
CA GLY A 252 10.71 -0.61 1.82
C GLY A 252 11.19 0.80 1.44
N THR A 253 12.49 1.08 1.57
CA THR A 253 13.03 2.43 1.37
C THR A 253 13.91 2.56 0.14
N TYR A 254 14.63 1.52 -0.25
CA TYR A 254 15.60 1.57 -1.34
C TYR A 254 14.93 1.86 -2.68
N ARG A 255 15.16 3.08 -3.19
CA ARG A 255 14.59 3.57 -4.47
C ARG A 255 13.08 3.42 -4.58
N ASN A 256 12.38 3.51 -3.44
CA ASN A 256 10.93 3.38 -3.35
C ASN A 256 10.30 4.74 -3.00
N PRO A 257 9.86 5.52 -4.00
CA PRO A 257 9.20 6.80 -3.74
C PRO A 257 7.81 6.64 -3.12
N PHE A 258 7.19 5.48 -3.24
CA PHE A 258 5.80 5.20 -2.84
C PHE A 258 5.64 4.73 -1.40
N ASN A 259 6.68 4.72 -0.59
CA ASN A 259 6.69 4.11 0.73
C ASN A 259 5.84 4.81 1.80
N GLU A 260 5.07 5.84 1.45
CA GLU A 260 4.00 6.43 2.28
C GLU A 260 2.61 6.31 1.64
N TRP A 261 2.49 5.40 0.65
CA TRP A 261 1.20 5.10 0.05
C TRP A 261 0.39 4.12 0.91
N ILE A 262 -0.83 3.78 0.42
CA ILE A 262 -1.85 3.04 1.18
C ILE A 262 -1.46 1.58 1.50
N GLY A 263 -0.55 0.99 0.73
CA GLY A 263 -0.38 -0.45 0.71
C GLY A 263 -0.08 -1.12 2.06
N ALA A 264 0.60 -0.44 3.00
CA ALA A 264 0.73 -0.93 4.37
C ALA A 264 -0.59 -0.79 5.15
N GLN A 265 -1.24 0.38 5.07
CA GLN A 265 -2.50 0.64 5.77
C GLN A 265 -3.63 -0.31 5.32
N MET A 266 -3.72 -0.64 4.03
CA MET A 266 -4.81 -1.48 3.49
C MET A 266 -4.79 -2.90 4.06
N ARG A 267 -3.60 -3.50 4.30
CA ARG A 267 -3.44 -4.88 4.76
C ARG A 267 -3.27 -5.03 6.27
N ALA A 268 -3.45 -3.95 7.02
CA ALA A 268 -3.22 -3.89 8.48
C ALA A 268 -4.19 -4.74 9.31
N GLY A 269 -5.34 -5.10 8.75
CA GLY A 269 -6.42 -5.79 9.45
C GLY A 269 -5.96 -7.06 10.13
N ILE A 270 -5.13 -7.84 9.47
CA ILE A 270 -4.62 -9.11 10.00
C ILE A 270 -3.78 -8.93 11.27
N CYS A 271 -2.98 -7.86 11.37
CA CYS A 271 -2.18 -7.58 12.56
C CYS A 271 -3.04 -7.36 13.81
N GLY A 272 -4.19 -6.68 13.63
CA GLY A 272 -5.18 -6.54 14.70
C GLY A 272 -5.95 -7.83 15.00
N MET A 273 -6.27 -8.63 13.98
CA MET A 273 -6.98 -9.91 14.15
C MET A 273 -6.15 -10.96 14.92
N VAL A 274 -4.83 -10.99 14.76
CA VAL A 274 -3.96 -11.91 15.49
C VAL A 274 -3.52 -11.38 16.87
N ALA A 275 -3.80 -10.11 17.17
CA ALA A 275 -3.55 -9.47 18.45
C ALA A 275 -4.85 -8.85 19.03
N PRO A 276 -5.94 -9.62 19.21
CA PRO A 276 -7.24 -9.10 19.62
C PRO A 276 -7.19 -8.52 21.05
N GLY A 277 -7.61 -7.25 21.21
CA GLY A 277 -7.61 -6.57 22.48
C GLY A 277 -6.22 -6.15 22.99
N ASP A 278 -5.15 -6.34 22.22
CA ASP A 278 -3.79 -5.89 22.55
C ASP A 278 -3.27 -4.93 21.46
N PRO A 279 -3.61 -3.64 21.53
CA PRO A 279 -3.21 -2.68 20.52
C PRO A 279 -1.69 -2.43 20.47
N CYS A 280 -0.94 -2.69 21.55
CA CYS A 280 0.50 -2.56 21.55
C CYS A 280 1.15 -3.67 20.70
N LEU A 281 0.70 -4.91 20.87
CA LEU A 281 1.15 -6.06 20.07
C LEU A 281 0.72 -5.91 18.61
N ALA A 282 -0.52 -5.45 18.35
CA ALA A 282 -1.00 -5.18 17.00
C ALA A 282 -0.13 -4.13 16.29
N ALA A 283 0.24 -3.05 16.98
CA ALA A 283 1.13 -2.02 16.46
C ALA A 283 2.55 -2.55 16.15
N GLU A 284 3.08 -3.45 16.99
CA GLU A 284 4.39 -4.08 16.76
C GLU A 284 4.36 -4.97 15.52
N LEU A 285 3.33 -5.79 15.36
CA LEU A 285 3.16 -6.66 14.20
C LEU A 285 2.97 -5.84 12.91
N ALA A 286 2.16 -4.79 12.97
CA ALA A 286 1.98 -3.86 11.87
C ALA A 286 3.28 -3.15 11.47
N TRP A 287 4.11 -2.79 12.45
CA TRP A 287 5.43 -2.22 12.13
C TRP A 287 6.31 -3.22 11.37
N LYS A 288 6.34 -4.48 11.83
CA LYS A 288 7.12 -5.55 11.19
C LYS A 288 6.63 -5.85 9.76
N ASP A 289 5.32 -5.85 9.52
CA ASP A 289 4.77 -6.04 8.18
C ASP A 289 4.99 -4.79 7.31
N GLY A 290 4.72 -3.61 7.85
CA GLY A 290 4.83 -2.35 7.12
C GLY A 290 6.22 -2.07 6.58
N GLU A 291 7.27 -2.32 7.37
CA GLU A 291 8.64 -2.04 6.97
C GLU A 291 9.16 -2.94 5.84
N VAL A 292 8.41 -4.00 5.46
CA VAL A 292 8.74 -4.80 4.27
C VAL A 292 8.71 -3.95 3.00
N SER A 293 7.75 -3.04 2.88
CA SER A 293 7.52 -2.23 1.67
C SER A 293 7.35 -0.72 1.90
N HIS A 294 7.12 -0.30 3.13
CA HIS A 294 6.80 1.09 3.48
C HIS A 294 7.79 1.66 4.51
N ALA A 295 7.61 2.95 4.82
CA ALA A 295 8.38 3.65 5.82
C ALA A 295 7.58 4.83 6.39
N ALA A 296 8.05 5.42 7.46
CA ALA A 296 7.55 6.68 8.00
C ALA A 296 6.02 6.70 8.16
N ASN A 297 5.35 7.69 7.54
CA ASN A 297 3.90 7.85 7.66
C ASN A 297 3.10 6.70 7.01
N GLY A 298 3.68 5.96 6.06
CA GLY A 298 3.05 4.75 5.50
C GLY A 298 2.90 3.64 6.55
N ILE A 299 3.93 3.43 7.38
CA ILE A 299 3.86 2.47 8.50
C ILE A 299 2.91 2.97 9.59
N LEU A 300 2.88 4.28 9.88
CA LEU A 300 1.91 4.83 10.84
C LEU A 300 0.46 4.61 10.39
N GLY A 301 0.21 4.56 9.08
CA GLY A 301 -1.08 4.18 8.52
C GLY A 301 -1.45 2.74 8.84
N GLU A 302 -0.51 1.83 8.70
CA GLU A 302 -0.72 0.43 9.07
C GLU A 302 -0.98 0.26 10.56
N VAL A 303 -0.15 0.88 11.38
CA VAL A 303 -0.33 0.89 12.84
C VAL A 303 -1.73 1.41 13.21
N PHE A 304 -2.19 2.50 12.59
CA PHE A 304 -3.51 3.08 12.85
C PHE A 304 -4.64 2.07 12.63
N ASN A 305 -4.63 1.36 11.51
CA ASN A 305 -5.66 0.36 11.21
C ASN A 305 -5.53 -0.90 12.06
N ALA A 306 -4.30 -1.37 12.32
CA ALA A 306 -4.07 -2.53 13.16
C ALA A 306 -4.58 -2.32 14.60
N VAL A 307 -4.31 -1.15 15.19
CA VAL A 307 -4.80 -0.86 16.56
C VAL A 307 -6.31 -0.69 16.60
N MET A 308 -6.95 -0.11 15.58
CA MET A 308 -8.40 -0.05 15.47
C MET A 308 -9.01 -1.45 15.41
N THR A 309 -8.46 -2.32 14.55
CA THR A 309 -8.93 -3.69 14.40
C THR A 309 -8.75 -4.48 15.70
N SER A 310 -7.61 -4.36 16.37
CA SER A 310 -7.37 -5.00 17.67
C SER A 310 -8.39 -4.58 18.72
N MET A 311 -8.66 -3.27 18.83
CA MET A 311 -9.64 -2.75 19.78
C MET A 311 -11.08 -3.15 19.47
N ALA A 312 -11.44 -3.35 18.21
CA ALA A 312 -12.78 -3.74 17.78
C ALA A 312 -13.23 -5.11 18.32
N PHE A 313 -12.32 -5.94 18.81
CA PHE A 313 -12.66 -7.19 19.50
C PHE A 313 -13.19 -6.99 20.92
N VAL A 314 -12.96 -5.83 21.52
CA VAL A 314 -13.28 -5.56 22.93
C VAL A 314 -14.07 -4.26 23.17
N GLU A 315 -14.20 -3.44 22.13
CA GLU A 315 -14.95 -2.17 22.13
C GLU A 315 -15.91 -2.15 20.94
N SER A 316 -17.13 -1.73 21.17
CA SER A 316 -18.18 -1.65 20.14
C SER A 316 -18.47 -0.23 19.64
N ASP A 317 -18.06 0.80 20.40
CA ASP A 317 -18.25 2.19 19.97
C ASP A 317 -17.15 2.62 19.00
N ILE A 318 -17.50 2.67 17.73
CA ILE A 318 -16.61 3.04 16.61
C ILE A 318 -15.90 4.38 16.87
N LYS A 319 -16.62 5.37 17.41
CA LYS A 319 -16.02 6.70 17.66
C LYS A 319 -14.96 6.64 18.77
N THR A 320 -15.17 5.81 19.77
CA THR A 320 -14.19 5.55 20.82
C THR A 320 -12.97 4.83 20.25
N ILE A 321 -13.16 3.81 19.40
CA ILE A 321 -12.07 3.10 18.74
C ILE A 321 -11.20 4.07 17.92
N VAL A 322 -11.80 4.86 17.04
CA VAL A 322 -11.08 5.82 16.19
C VAL A 322 -10.33 6.86 17.01
N LYS A 323 -10.95 7.45 18.05
CA LYS A 323 -10.29 8.42 18.94
C LYS A 323 -9.09 7.82 19.66
N ASN A 324 -9.23 6.62 20.18
CA ASN A 324 -8.15 5.92 20.85
C ASN A 324 -7.00 5.63 19.87
N ALA A 325 -7.32 5.17 18.66
CA ALA A 325 -6.32 4.95 17.61
C ALA A 325 -5.57 6.24 17.24
N ILE A 326 -6.26 7.38 17.09
CA ILE A 326 -5.62 8.67 16.86
C ILE A 326 -4.64 9.01 18.00
N SER A 327 -4.99 8.73 19.25
CA SER A 327 -4.11 8.99 20.42
C SER A 327 -2.87 8.08 20.47
N MET A 328 -2.86 6.98 19.70
CA MET A 328 -1.72 6.07 19.56
C MET A 328 -0.84 6.43 18.34
N ILE A 329 -1.10 7.53 17.66
CA ILE A 329 -0.21 8.10 16.64
C ILE A 329 0.57 9.26 17.27
N PRO A 330 1.90 9.36 17.09
CA PRO A 330 2.69 10.43 17.68
C PRO A 330 2.22 11.82 17.22
N GLU A 331 1.95 12.71 18.14
CA GLU A 331 1.38 14.05 17.87
C GLU A 331 2.27 14.92 16.98
N ASP A 332 3.59 14.66 16.98
CA ASP A 332 4.57 15.36 16.18
C ASP A 332 4.81 14.75 14.78
N SER A 333 4.05 13.70 14.39
CA SER A 333 4.07 13.11 13.05
C SER A 333 3.11 13.82 12.10
N GLU A 334 3.41 13.79 10.78
CA GLU A 334 2.49 14.34 9.78
C GLU A 334 1.20 13.53 9.71
N TYR A 335 1.29 12.19 9.85
CA TYR A 335 0.11 11.32 9.85
C TYR A 335 -0.88 11.67 10.97
N TYR A 336 -0.40 12.03 12.18
CA TYR A 336 -1.28 12.53 13.24
C TYR A 336 -2.04 13.78 12.81
N SER A 337 -1.36 14.71 12.14
CA SER A 337 -2.01 15.92 11.64
C SER A 337 -3.14 15.61 10.65
N VAL A 338 -2.99 14.53 9.87
CA VAL A 338 -3.97 14.06 8.89
C VAL A 338 -5.20 13.48 9.58
N VAL A 339 -5.00 12.49 10.46
CA VAL A 339 -6.12 11.78 11.13
C VAL A 339 -6.87 12.72 12.09
N SER A 340 -6.14 13.61 12.77
CA SER A 340 -6.75 14.64 13.62
C SER A 340 -7.56 15.66 12.82
N PHE A 341 -7.08 16.07 11.64
CA PHE A 341 -7.83 16.97 10.77
C PHE A 341 -9.10 16.32 10.24
N ALA A 342 -9.02 15.07 9.76
CA ALA A 342 -10.18 14.32 9.28
C ALA A 342 -11.24 14.17 10.39
N TRP A 343 -10.81 13.80 11.59
CA TRP A 343 -11.68 13.71 12.76
C TRP A 343 -12.38 15.04 13.06
N LYS A 344 -11.62 16.13 13.09
CA LYS A 344 -12.17 17.48 13.29
C LYS A 344 -13.19 17.86 12.23
N CYS A 345 -12.92 17.56 10.95
CA CYS A 345 -13.92 17.79 9.90
C CYS A 345 -15.21 17.05 10.16
N CYS A 346 -15.16 15.81 10.65
CA CYS A 346 -16.35 15.04 11.00
C CYS A 346 -17.12 15.65 12.19
N GLU A 347 -16.44 16.21 13.19
CA GLU A 347 -17.09 16.89 14.33
C GLU A 347 -17.73 18.23 13.92
N GLU A 348 -17.19 18.95 12.95
CA GLU A 348 -17.63 20.28 12.56
C GLU A 348 -18.67 20.27 11.42
N GLN A 349 -18.68 19.24 10.57
CA GLN A 349 -19.57 19.16 9.42
C GLN A 349 -20.82 18.34 9.74
N LYS A 350 -21.90 18.59 8.97
CA LYS A 350 -23.19 17.88 9.18
C LYS A 350 -23.30 16.63 8.31
N THR A 351 -22.60 16.57 7.20
CA THR A 351 -22.66 15.46 6.26
C THR A 351 -21.25 14.96 5.92
N TRP A 352 -21.16 13.71 5.54
CA TRP A 352 -19.91 13.10 5.16
C TRP A 352 -19.33 13.73 3.87
N GLU A 353 -20.18 14.20 2.95
CA GLU A 353 -19.76 14.87 1.73
C GLU A 353 -19.05 16.20 2.02
N GLU A 354 -19.58 16.98 3.01
CA GLU A 354 -18.95 18.24 3.42
C GLU A 354 -17.58 17.99 4.05
N ALA A 355 -17.47 16.96 4.92
CA ALA A 355 -16.19 16.56 5.52
C ALA A 355 -15.19 16.05 4.44
N LEU A 356 -15.66 15.24 3.49
CA LEU A 356 -14.84 14.73 2.38
C LEU A 356 -14.27 15.86 1.52
N LEU A 357 -15.10 16.84 1.15
CA LEU A 357 -14.66 17.96 0.33
C LEU A 357 -13.56 18.79 1.00
N LEU A 358 -13.61 18.97 2.32
CA LEU A 358 -12.55 19.66 3.07
C LEU A 358 -11.24 18.87 3.06
N CYS A 359 -11.32 17.55 3.26
CA CYS A 359 -10.16 16.67 3.20
C CYS A 359 -9.55 16.65 1.78
N GLN A 360 -10.38 16.50 0.76
CA GLN A 360 -9.94 16.52 -0.64
C GLN A 360 -9.26 17.85 -1.00
N GLU A 361 -9.78 19.00 -0.59
CA GLU A 361 -9.14 20.30 -0.83
C GLU A 361 -7.79 20.42 -0.12
N LYS A 362 -7.71 19.97 1.13
CA LYS A 362 -6.46 20.04 1.90
C LYS A 362 -5.37 19.16 1.33
N TYR A 363 -5.72 17.93 0.95
CA TYR A 363 -4.77 16.92 0.48
C TYR A 363 -4.75 16.74 -1.05
N LYS A 364 -5.28 17.67 -1.82
CA LYS A 364 -5.33 17.62 -3.31
C LYS A 364 -3.99 17.47 -4.02
N ARG A 365 -2.87 17.70 -3.30
CA ARG A 365 -1.50 17.50 -3.83
C ARG A 365 -1.02 16.06 -3.71
N TYR A 366 -1.71 15.23 -2.93
CA TYR A 366 -1.40 13.83 -2.75
C TYR A 366 -2.15 12.97 -3.77
N ASN A 367 -1.54 11.88 -4.19
CA ASN A 367 -2.18 10.89 -5.03
C ASN A 367 -3.34 10.24 -4.26
N TRP A 368 -4.36 9.75 -4.98
CA TRP A 368 -5.47 9.01 -4.36
C TRP A 368 -5.01 7.73 -3.65
N ILE A 369 -3.90 7.12 -4.12
CA ILE A 369 -3.28 5.94 -3.50
C ILE A 369 -2.47 6.29 -2.23
N HIS A 370 -2.21 7.56 -1.93
CA HIS A 370 -1.45 7.95 -0.75
C HIS A 370 -2.22 7.63 0.54
N ALA A 371 -1.51 7.26 1.62
CA ALA A 371 -2.13 6.94 2.92
C ALA A 371 -3.04 8.06 3.45
N TYR A 372 -2.74 9.34 3.20
CA TYR A 372 -3.49 10.47 3.77
C TYR A 372 -4.92 10.63 3.24
N PRO A 373 -5.20 10.67 1.92
CA PRO A 373 -6.57 10.67 1.44
C PRO A 373 -7.37 9.47 1.92
N ASN A 374 -6.73 8.29 1.95
CA ASN A 374 -7.35 7.05 2.39
C ASN A 374 -7.71 7.09 3.88
N ALA A 375 -6.80 7.50 4.76
CA ALA A 375 -7.10 7.69 6.19
C ALA A 375 -8.24 8.69 6.43
N CYS A 376 -8.29 9.78 5.65
CA CYS A 376 -9.42 10.71 5.72
C CYS A 376 -10.75 10.04 5.37
N CYS A 377 -10.80 9.32 4.27
CA CYS A 377 -12.01 8.64 3.81
C CYS A 377 -12.46 7.56 4.79
N GLU A 378 -11.52 6.81 5.34
CA GLU A 378 -11.78 5.79 6.36
C GLU A 378 -12.41 6.39 7.62
N ILE A 379 -11.81 7.44 8.18
CA ILE A 379 -12.33 8.12 9.37
C ILE A 379 -13.74 8.68 9.10
N ILE A 380 -13.95 9.29 7.92
CA ILE A 380 -15.25 9.82 7.50
C ILE A 380 -16.29 8.70 7.43
N ALA A 381 -15.95 7.58 6.78
CA ALA A 381 -16.86 6.46 6.65
C ALA A 381 -17.23 5.84 7.99
N LEU A 382 -16.25 5.64 8.87
CA LEU A 382 -16.48 5.10 10.21
C LEU A 382 -17.30 6.07 11.08
N TYR A 383 -17.03 7.37 11.01
CA TYR A 383 -17.71 8.38 11.82
C TYR A 383 -19.19 8.50 11.46
N TYR A 384 -19.50 8.64 10.17
CA TYR A 384 -20.88 8.83 9.70
C TYR A 384 -21.62 7.52 9.47
N GLY A 385 -20.91 6.40 9.37
CA GLY A 385 -21.48 5.07 9.33
C GLY A 385 -22.18 4.68 10.63
N GLU A 386 -21.69 5.18 11.78
CA GLU A 386 -22.31 5.01 13.11
C GLU A 386 -22.54 3.54 13.50
N GLY A 387 -21.65 2.64 13.06
CA GLY A 387 -21.74 1.20 13.31
C GLY A 387 -22.65 0.45 12.34
N ASP A 388 -23.31 1.12 11.39
CA ASP A 388 -24.03 0.47 10.31
C ASP A 388 -23.08 0.12 9.18
N PHE A 389 -22.90 -1.19 8.95
CA PHE A 389 -21.96 -1.69 7.94
C PHE A 389 -22.31 -1.24 6.52
N GLN A 390 -23.60 -1.28 6.14
CA GLN A 390 -24.02 -0.87 4.79
C GLN A 390 -23.82 0.62 4.56
N LYS A 391 -24.11 1.44 5.57
CA LYS A 391 -23.89 2.88 5.52
C LYS A 391 -22.42 3.23 5.44
N THR A 392 -21.57 2.58 6.26
CA THR A 392 -20.12 2.74 6.23
C THR A 392 -19.56 2.35 4.85
N LEU A 393 -19.99 1.20 4.33
CA LEU A 393 -19.55 0.69 3.05
C LEU A 393 -19.97 1.59 1.88
N HIS A 394 -21.21 2.12 1.91
CA HIS A 394 -21.66 3.10 0.94
C HIS A 394 -20.76 4.37 0.94
N ILE A 395 -20.48 4.92 2.13
CA ILE A 395 -19.69 6.14 2.24
C ILE A 395 -18.26 5.92 1.71
N ILE A 396 -17.58 4.85 2.14
CA ILE A 396 -16.20 4.60 1.70
C ILE A 396 -16.13 4.35 0.19
N THR A 397 -17.07 3.59 -0.36
CA THR A 397 -17.19 3.34 -1.81
C THR A 397 -17.37 4.64 -2.60
N MET A 398 -18.20 5.57 -2.09
CA MET A 398 -18.41 6.88 -2.73
C MET A 398 -17.20 7.81 -2.60
N CYS A 399 -16.27 7.55 -1.69
CA CYS A 399 -14.98 8.28 -1.62
C CYS A 399 -14.05 7.95 -2.79
N GLY A 400 -14.25 6.82 -3.48
CA GLY A 400 -13.46 6.42 -4.66
C GLY A 400 -12.12 5.77 -4.29
N ILE A 401 -12.11 5.08 -3.16
CA ILE A 401 -10.97 4.32 -2.64
C ILE A 401 -11.39 2.90 -2.32
#